data_09f7a754f6f8929667853bf2c7260813
#
_entry.id   09f7a754f6f8929667853bf2c7260813
#
_cell.length_a   1.000
_cell.length_b   1.000
_cell.length_c   1.000
_cell.angle_alpha   90.00
_cell.angle_beta   90.00
_cell.angle_gamma   90.00
#
_symmetry.space_group_name_H-M   'P 1'
#
loop_
_entity.id
_entity.type
_entity.pdbx_description
1 polymer ?
#
loop_
_entity_poly.entity_id
_entity_poly.type
_entity_poly.pdbx_seq_one_letter_code
_entity_poly.pdbx_strand_id
1 'polypeptide(L)'
;MLPMQQIWLAIDARQVGGIEVHIIHLANDLLARGFRPTIVLVSNHGMTPFTTLLKQQSLPYEVCQNSRDFMRRLARQPASVLIHTHGYKAGVLGRLTAWFTGKSVVSTFHSGDDGEGLLKFYSWLDRTTARFAKCIAVSEPIARKLPVPSTVISNFVPMPATPATVTGNRIAFVGRLSPEKGPEAFCQLAAFCPDGAFHLYGDGPMKSALLQQYGDRVQLHGFQNMVNEWHNIDLLCITSRFEGLPLVALEAMAHGIPVCTFAVGGLVNLIDHKSNGWLVEPGHVRDMAELVNYWLRSDGVVRSKMSQAARNTIARGYSVNNRVTDILAVYGA
;
A
#
# COMPACT_ATOMS: atom_id res chain seq x y z
N MET A 1 24.98 21.22 13.66
CA MET A 1 23.94 20.19 13.42
C MET A 1 22.59 20.83 13.69
N LEU A 2 21.73 20.94 12.68
CA LEU A 2 20.33 21.30 12.91
C LEU A 2 19.74 20.25 13.86
N PRO A 3 18.89 20.63 14.84
CA PRO A 3 18.26 19.66 15.73
C PRO A 3 17.46 18.68 14.89
N MET A 4 17.71 17.36 15.07
CA MET A 4 16.99 16.31 14.35
C MET A 4 15.51 16.47 14.60
N GLN A 5 14.75 16.80 13.56
CA GLN A 5 13.32 17.08 13.67
C GLN A 5 12.57 15.83 14.13
N GLN A 6 11.80 15.97 15.19
CA GLN A 6 10.90 14.93 15.66
C GLN A 6 9.60 14.93 14.85
N ILE A 7 9.18 13.76 14.41
CA ILE A 7 7.98 13.58 13.57
C ILE A 7 7.06 12.55 14.21
N TRP A 8 5.83 12.93 14.47
CA TRP A 8 4.76 12.01 14.88
C TRP A 8 3.99 11.51 13.68
N LEU A 9 4.03 10.21 13.42
CA LEU A 9 3.24 9.53 12.39
C LEU A 9 2.03 8.90 13.06
N ALA A 10 0.90 9.60 13.07
CA ALA A 10 -0.29 9.21 13.83
C ALA A 10 -1.25 8.36 12.98
N ILE A 11 -1.70 7.24 13.54
CA ILE A 11 -2.65 6.31 12.91
C ILE A 11 -3.52 5.62 13.97
N ASP A 12 -4.73 5.17 13.60
CA ASP A 12 -5.53 4.22 14.38
C ASP A 12 -5.60 2.88 13.63
N ALA A 13 -4.78 1.91 14.02
CA ALA A 13 -4.59 0.65 13.31
C ALA A 13 -4.74 -0.56 14.22
N ARG A 14 -5.39 -1.61 13.71
CA ARG A 14 -5.54 -2.92 14.38
C ARG A 14 -4.91 -4.05 13.57
N GLN A 15 -4.97 -3.95 12.27
CA GLN A 15 -4.47 -4.93 11.30
C GLN A 15 -3.31 -4.32 10.52
N VAL A 16 -2.65 -5.12 9.71
CA VAL A 16 -1.67 -4.65 8.74
C VAL A 16 -2.33 -4.56 7.37
N GLY A 17 -2.36 -3.36 6.82
CA GLY A 17 -2.86 -3.07 5.48
C GLY A 17 -1.96 -2.07 4.76
N GLY A 18 -2.44 -1.51 3.65
CA GLY A 18 -1.62 -0.60 2.84
C GLY A 18 -1.18 0.67 3.56
N ILE A 19 -2.02 1.22 4.44
CA ILE A 19 -1.67 2.45 5.19
C ILE A 19 -0.56 2.16 6.20
N GLU A 20 -0.66 1.05 6.91
CA GLU A 20 0.32 0.62 7.91
C GLU A 20 1.68 0.34 7.28
N VAL A 21 1.70 -0.35 6.14
CA VAL A 21 2.94 -0.60 5.38
C VAL A 21 3.55 0.69 4.84
N HIS A 22 2.73 1.61 4.32
CA HIS A 22 3.16 2.93 3.89
C HIS A 22 3.86 3.71 5.03
N ILE A 23 3.28 3.71 6.23
CA ILE A 23 3.86 4.38 7.41
C ILE A 23 5.19 3.74 7.82
N ILE A 24 5.29 2.42 7.75
CA ILE A 24 6.54 1.68 8.02
C ILE A 24 7.62 2.10 7.04
N HIS A 25 7.32 2.14 5.74
CA HIS A 25 8.28 2.57 4.72
C HIS A 25 8.72 4.03 4.95
N LEU A 26 7.77 4.91 5.26
CA LEU A 26 8.06 6.31 5.59
C LEU A 26 8.95 6.43 6.84
N ALA A 27 8.61 5.73 7.92
CA ALA A 27 9.38 5.79 9.17
C ALA A 27 10.81 5.29 8.99
N ASN A 28 11.01 4.18 8.27
CA ASN A 28 12.34 3.63 8.00
C ASN A 28 13.21 4.60 7.20
N ASP A 29 12.66 5.24 6.16
CA ASP A 29 13.43 6.20 5.35
C ASP A 29 13.72 7.49 6.12
N LEU A 30 12.78 7.99 6.92
CA LEU A 30 13.00 9.13 7.80
C LEU A 30 14.13 8.86 8.80
N LEU A 31 14.18 7.66 9.41
CA LEU A 31 15.29 7.24 10.27
C LEU A 31 16.62 7.22 9.52
N ALA A 32 16.64 6.64 8.32
CA ALA A 32 17.83 6.58 7.47
C ALA A 32 18.36 7.98 7.08
N ARG A 33 17.48 8.97 6.98
CA ARG A 33 17.83 10.39 6.71
C ARG A 33 18.14 11.20 7.97
N GLY A 34 18.15 10.57 9.17
CA GLY A 34 18.51 11.23 10.42
C GLY A 34 17.37 11.97 11.13
N PHE A 35 16.11 11.81 10.68
CA PHE A 35 14.94 12.29 11.41
C PHE A 35 14.60 11.36 12.60
N ARG A 36 13.74 11.83 13.50
CA ARG A 36 13.24 11.04 14.65
C ARG A 36 11.72 10.77 14.51
N PRO A 37 11.30 9.84 13.65
CA PRO A 37 9.91 9.47 13.57
C PRO A 37 9.50 8.66 14.79
N THR A 38 8.27 8.88 15.26
CA THR A 38 7.59 8.05 16.25
C THR A 38 6.20 7.72 15.71
N ILE A 39 5.88 6.43 15.57
CA ILE A 39 4.54 6.00 15.15
C ILE A 39 3.63 6.07 16.37
N VAL A 40 2.54 6.86 16.28
CA VAL A 40 1.62 7.11 17.40
C VAL A 40 0.28 6.47 17.12
N LEU A 41 -0.05 5.44 17.89
CA LEU A 41 -1.35 4.77 17.82
C LEU A 41 -2.39 5.53 18.64
N VAL A 42 -3.46 5.99 17.98
CA VAL A 42 -4.50 6.86 18.55
C VAL A 42 -5.27 6.19 19.70
N SER A 43 -5.37 4.86 19.65
CA SER A 43 -6.09 4.08 20.68
C SER A 43 -5.34 2.79 21.01
N ASN A 44 -5.48 2.37 22.27
CA ASN A 44 -4.96 1.07 22.69
C ASN A 44 -5.95 -0.03 22.29
N HIS A 45 -5.51 -0.89 21.40
CA HIS A 45 -6.21 -2.09 20.95
C HIS A 45 -5.56 -3.38 21.49
N GLY A 46 -4.69 -3.27 22.50
CA GLY A 46 -3.87 -4.38 22.98
C GLY A 46 -2.74 -4.72 22.02
N MET A 47 -2.28 -5.96 22.09
CA MET A 47 -1.30 -6.49 21.14
C MET A 47 -2.00 -6.79 19.81
N THR A 48 -1.58 -6.11 18.74
CA THR A 48 -2.15 -6.26 17.39
C THR A 48 -1.08 -6.75 16.41
N PRO A 49 -1.45 -7.30 15.26
CA PRO A 49 -0.50 -7.61 14.19
C PRO A 49 0.40 -6.43 13.83
N PHE A 50 -0.15 -5.21 13.82
CA PHE A 50 0.62 -4.01 13.50
C PHE A 50 1.66 -3.69 14.59
N THR A 51 1.29 -3.71 15.88
CA THR A 51 2.27 -3.48 16.97
C THR A 51 3.34 -4.55 17.04
N THR A 52 3.00 -5.80 16.69
CA THR A 52 3.97 -6.90 16.58
C THR A 52 4.97 -6.62 15.47
N LEU A 53 4.50 -6.16 14.30
CA LEU A 53 5.36 -5.82 13.16
C LEU A 53 6.27 -4.63 13.47
N LEU A 54 5.78 -3.59 14.17
CA LEU A 54 6.59 -2.45 14.60
C LEU A 54 7.73 -2.89 15.53
N LYS A 55 7.46 -3.81 16.47
CA LYS A 55 8.48 -4.38 17.35
C LYS A 55 9.53 -5.19 16.57
N GLN A 56 9.09 -6.03 15.64
CA GLN A 56 9.99 -6.84 14.81
C GLN A 56 10.95 -5.98 13.98
N GLN A 57 10.46 -4.82 13.52
CA GLN A 57 11.27 -3.87 12.74
C GLN A 57 12.01 -2.83 13.61
N SER A 58 11.94 -2.95 14.94
CA SER A 58 12.57 -2.01 15.88
C SER A 58 12.20 -0.53 15.64
N LEU A 59 10.99 -0.29 15.12
CA LEU A 59 10.50 1.06 14.87
C LEU A 59 9.99 1.71 16.18
N PRO A 60 10.35 2.98 16.46
CA PRO A 60 9.83 3.70 17.61
C PRO A 60 8.32 3.91 17.50
N TYR A 61 7.57 3.49 18.52
CA TYR A 61 6.14 3.72 18.56
C TYR A 61 5.62 3.99 19.98
N GLU A 62 4.51 4.72 20.06
CA GLU A 62 3.76 5.01 21.27
C GLU A 62 2.29 4.61 21.09
N VAL A 63 1.67 4.14 22.17
CA VAL A 63 0.24 3.80 22.19
C VAL A 63 -0.49 4.74 23.15
N CYS A 64 -1.44 5.50 22.63
CA CYS A 64 -2.36 6.28 23.44
C CYS A 64 -3.46 5.37 24.01
N GLN A 65 -3.91 5.65 25.23
CA GLN A 65 -4.97 4.85 25.85
C GLN A 65 -6.29 4.93 25.08
N ASN A 66 -6.61 6.12 24.60
CA ASN A 66 -7.82 6.42 23.82
C ASN A 66 -7.67 7.76 23.08
N SER A 67 -8.68 8.14 22.32
CA SER A 67 -8.70 9.38 21.54
C SER A 67 -8.49 10.66 22.38
N ARG A 68 -8.97 10.69 23.63
CA ARG A 68 -8.76 11.85 24.53
C ARG A 68 -7.30 11.94 24.98
N ASP A 69 -6.67 10.81 25.26
CA ASP A 69 -5.24 10.75 25.60
C ASP A 69 -4.36 11.17 24.40
N PHE A 70 -4.69 10.73 23.20
CA PHE A 70 -4.03 11.17 21.97
C PHE A 70 -4.10 12.69 21.80
N MET A 71 -5.28 13.27 21.87
CA MET A 71 -5.46 14.73 21.76
C MET A 71 -4.68 15.50 22.83
N ARG A 72 -4.71 15.02 24.10
CA ARG A 72 -3.96 15.63 25.20
C ARG A 72 -2.46 15.59 24.98
N ARG A 73 -1.91 14.43 24.56
CA ARG A 73 -0.48 14.28 24.27
C ARG A 73 -0.06 15.15 23.08
N LEU A 74 -0.86 15.19 22.02
CA LEU A 74 -0.61 16.04 20.85
C LEU A 74 -0.60 17.51 21.26
N ALA A 75 -1.58 17.97 22.04
CA ALA A 75 -1.65 19.35 22.51
C ALA A 75 -0.42 19.77 23.33
N ARG A 76 0.21 18.84 24.06
CA ARG A 76 1.41 19.07 24.88
C ARG A 76 2.73 19.00 24.10
N GLN A 77 2.74 18.52 22.86
CA GLN A 77 3.96 18.46 22.09
C GLN A 77 4.53 19.87 21.86
N PRO A 78 5.86 20.05 21.84
CA PRO A 78 6.49 21.29 21.40
C PRO A 78 6.08 21.65 19.96
N ALA A 79 6.06 22.94 19.62
CA ALA A 79 5.77 23.40 18.26
C ALA A 79 6.77 22.90 17.20
N SER A 80 7.95 22.49 17.64
CA SER A 80 9.00 21.89 16.79
C SER A 80 8.70 20.48 16.35
N VAL A 81 7.74 19.77 16.97
CA VAL A 81 7.33 18.42 16.56
C VAL A 81 6.38 18.52 15.39
N LEU A 82 6.74 17.92 14.27
CA LEU A 82 5.84 17.80 13.14
C LEU A 82 4.81 16.68 13.38
N ILE A 83 3.56 16.97 13.14
CA ILE A 83 2.48 15.98 13.22
C ILE A 83 2.07 15.58 11.82
N HIS A 84 2.17 14.29 11.49
CA HIS A 84 1.69 13.73 10.23
C HIS A 84 0.64 12.65 10.52
N THR A 85 -0.57 12.83 10.04
CA THR A 85 -1.71 11.95 10.33
C THR A 85 -2.10 11.12 9.12
N HIS A 86 -2.49 9.86 9.39
CA HIS A 86 -2.92 8.89 8.38
C HIS A 86 -4.26 8.25 8.79
N GLY A 87 -5.19 8.16 7.84
CA GLY A 87 -6.53 7.61 8.06
C GLY A 87 -7.48 8.56 8.79
N TYR A 88 -8.78 8.24 8.72
CA TYR A 88 -9.87 9.14 9.13
C TYR A 88 -9.76 9.60 10.59
N LYS A 89 -9.61 8.66 11.52
CA LYS A 89 -9.67 8.98 12.96
C LYS A 89 -8.48 9.81 13.41
N ALA A 90 -7.25 9.40 13.05
CA ALA A 90 -6.05 10.16 13.37
C ALA A 90 -6.06 11.51 12.66
N GLY A 91 -6.52 11.55 11.41
CA GLY A 91 -6.66 12.77 10.62
C GLY A 91 -7.58 13.79 11.29
N VAL A 92 -8.83 13.43 11.54
CA VAL A 92 -9.81 14.35 12.14
C VAL A 92 -9.37 14.84 13.52
N LEU A 93 -8.99 13.91 14.41
CA LEU A 93 -8.59 14.27 15.78
C LEU A 93 -7.30 15.09 15.79
N GLY A 94 -6.32 14.71 14.96
CA GLY A 94 -5.04 15.42 14.85
C GLY A 94 -5.22 16.85 14.34
N ARG A 95 -5.97 17.04 13.24
CA ARG A 95 -6.23 18.35 12.63
C ARG A 95 -6.99 19.29 13.56
N LEU A 96 -8.06 18.79 14.19
CA LEU A 96 -8.84 19.61 15.14
C LEU A 96 -7.99 20.01 16.35
N THR A 97 -7.24 19.07 16.95
CA THR A 97 -6.37 19.38 18.08
C THR A 97 -5.27 20.37 17.68
N ALA A 98 -4.64 20.19 16.53
CA ALA A 98 -3.61 21.09 16.04
C ALA A 98 -4.15 22.51 15.80
N TRP A 99 -5.35 22.63 15.19
CA TRP A 99 -6.01 23.91 14.98
C TRP A 99 -6.26 24.66 16.29
N PHE A 100 -6.83 24.00 17.31
CA PHE A 100 -7.06 24.62 18.62
C PHE A 100 -5.78 24.97 19.39
N THR A 101 -4.66 24.33 19.06
CA THR A 101 -3.38 24.53 19.77
C THR A 101 -2.34 25.30 18.94
N GLY A 102 -2.70 25.80 17.75
CA GLY A 102 -1.81 26.55 16.86
C GLY A 102 -0.65 25.74 16.28
N LYS A 103 -0.80 24.41 16.17
CA LYS A 103 0.25 23.52 15.65
C LYS A 103 0.06 23.26 14.15
N SER A 104 1.18 23.10 13.44
CA SER A 104 1.16 22.65 12.05
C SER A 104 0.96 21.13 11.96
N VAL A 105 0.10 20.72 11.04
CA VAL A 105 -0.17 19.31 10.78
C VAL A 105 -0.13 19.04 9.28
N VAL A 106 0.42 17.88 8.91
CA VAL A 106 0.32 17.29 7.58
C VAL A 106 -0.66 16.12 7.66
N SER A 107 -1.46 15.89 6.63
CA SER A 107 -2.38 14.74 6.58
C SER A 107 -2.29 14.06 5.22
N THR A 108 -2.07 12.73 5.22
CA THR A 108 -2.14 11.92 4.00
C THR A 108 -3.50 11.23 3.89
N PHE A 109 -4.16 11.47 2.77
CA PHE A 109 -5.44 10.88 2.41
C PHE A 109 -5.21 9.66 1.52
N HIS A 110 -5.54 8.46 2.05
CA HIS A 110 -5.27 7.17 1.41
C HIS A 110 -6.49 6.57 0.70
N SER A 111 -7.70 6.99 1.05
CA SER A 111 -8.94 6.47 0.47
C SER A 111 -9.74 7.58 -0.19
N GLY A 112 -10.22 7.28 -1.40
CA GLY A 112 -11.21 8.10 -2.11
C GLY A 112 -12.63 7.53 -2.01
N ASP A 113 -12.81 6.43 -1.27
CA ASP A 113 -14.11 5.82 -1.08
C ASP A 113 -14.97 6.65 -0.13
N ASP A 114 -16.21 6.89 -0.54
CA ASP A 114 -17.18 7.63 0.27
C ASP A 114 -17.80 6.74 1.36
N GLY A 115 -17.67 5.40 1.22
CA GLY A 115 -18.24 4.43 2.13
C GLY A 115 -19.75 4.49 2.23
N GLU A 116 -20.32 3.64 3.08
CA GLU A 116 -21.75 3.63 3.40
C GLU A 116 -21.97 3.86 4.90
N GLY A 117 -23.16 4.36 5.26
CA GLY A 117 -23.55 4.56 6.67
C GLY A 117 -22.58 5.45 7.44
N LEU A 118 -22.11 4.97 8.59
CA LEU A 118 -21.17 5.70 9.47
C LEU A 118 -19.85 6.03 8.78
N LEU A 119 -19.37 5.19 7.86
CA LEU A 119 -18.13 5.42 7.14
C LEU A 119 -18.24 6.66 6.22
N LYS A 120 -19.40 6.88 5.61
CA LYS A 120 -19.69 8.09 4.82
C LYS A 120 -19.60 9.36 5.68
N PHE A 121 -20.10 9.32 6.91
CA PHE A 121 -19.98 10.44 7.84
C PHE A 121 -18.52 10.71 8.23
N TYR A 122 -17.73 9.68 8.53
CA TYR A 122 -16.31 9.86 8.84
C TYR A 122 -15.52 10.36 7.62
N SER A 123 -15.82 9.89 6.44
CA SER A 123 -15.21 10.37 5.20
C SER A 123 -15.54 11.84 4.92
N TRP A 124 -16.79 12.26 5.16
CA TRP A 124 -17.20 13.67 5.08
C TRP A 124 -16.47 14.54 6.09
N LEU A 125 -16.38 14.09 7.35
CA LEU A 125 -15.69 14.81 8.42
C LEU A 125 -14.18 14.93 8.15
N ASP A 126 -13.58 13.87 7.61
CA ASP A 126 -12.17 13.84 7.21
C ASP A 126 -11.88 14.90 6.15
N ARG A 127 -12.73 14.98 5.11
CA ARG A 127 -12.59 15.98 4.05
C ARG A 127 -12.85 17.41 4.55
N THR A 128 -13.88 17.62 5.34
CA THR A 128 -14.19 18.97 5.83
C THR A 128 -13.14 19.55 6.76
N THR A 129 -12.45 18.71 7.54
CA THR A 129 -11.35 19.14 8.41
C THR A 129 -10.00 19.27 7.68
N ALA A 130 -9.89 18.87 6.41
CA ALA A 130 -8.68 18.99 5.60
C ALA A 130 -8.11 20.42 5.55
N ARG A 131 -8.98 21.44 5.67
CA ARG A 131 -8.60 22.88 5.72
C ARG A 131 -7.64 23.24 6.84
N PHE A 132 -7.47 22.38 7.84
CA PHE A 132 -6.61 22.62 9.00
C PHE A 132 -5.25 21.91 8.89
N ALA A 133 -4.89 21.43 7.69
CA ALA A 133 -3.62 20.74 7.45
C ALA A 133 -3.03 21.09 6.09
N LYS A 134 -1.72 20.85 5.92
CA LYS A 134 -1.15 20.63 4.60
C LYS A 134 -1.56 19.23 4.14
N CYS A 135 -2.18 19.12 2.97
CA CYS A 135 -2.76 17.86 2.51
C CYS A 135 -1.89 17.16 1.49
N ILE A 136 -1.70 15.86 1.69
CA ILE A 136 -1.12 14.94 0.70
C ILE A 136 -2.23 13.99 0.28
N ALA A 137 -2.41 13.79 -1.02
CA ALA A 137 -3.32 12.80 -1.58
C ALA A 137 -2.51 11.71 -2.30
N VAL A 138 -2.82 10.43 -2.09
CA VAL A 138 -2.06 9.35 -2.74
C VAL A 138 -2.43 9.14 -4.20
N SER A 139 -3.38 9.89 -4.73
CA SER A 139 -3.75 9.88 -6.15
C SER A 139 -4.54 11.12 -6.56
N GLU A 140 -4.53 11.44 -7.87
CA GLU A 140 -5.33 12.51 -8.44
C GLU A 140 -6.86 12.41 -8.15
N PRO A 141 -7.50 11.23 -8.26
CA PRO A 141 -8.92 11.12 -7.91
C PRO A 141 -9.21 11.48 -6.45
N ILE A 142 -8.30 11.18 -5.53
CA ILE A 142 -8.43 11.56 -4.12
C ILE A 142 -8.23 13.08 -3.96
N ALA A 143 -7.21 13.64 -4.61
CA ALA A 143 -6.95 15.08 -4.57
C ALA A 143 -8.15 15.90 -5.02
N ARG A 144 -8.83 15.50 -6.11
CA ARG A 144 -10.01 16.17 -6.64
C ARG A 144 -11.23 16.14 -5.69
N LYS A 145 -11.30 15.21 -4.77
CA LYS A 145 -12.36 15.12 -3.76
C LYS A 145 -12.10 15.98 -2.53
N LEU A 146 -10.89 16.50 -2.36
CA LEU A 146 -10.55 17.37 -1.23
C LEU A 146 -11.02 18.81 -1.49
N PRO A 147 -11.61 19.50 -0.49
CA PRO A 147 -12.08 20.88 -0.63
C PRO A 147 -10.96 21.92 -0.54
N VAL A 148 -9.70 21.49 -0.53
CA VAL A 148 -8.50 22.32 -0.39
C VAL A 148 -7.40 21.79 -1.31
N PRO A 149 -6.43 22.65 -1.71
CA PRO A 149 -5.26 22.21 -2.44
C PRO A 149 -4.51 21.09 -1.72
N SER A 150 -4.05 20.11 -2.47
CA SER A 150 -3.26 18.99 -1.96
C SER A 150 -2.11 18.66 -2.90
N THR A 151 -1.00 18.19 -2.34
CA THR A 151 0.11 17.65 -3.13
C THR A 151 -0.16 16.18 -3.41
N VAL A 152 -0.11 15.79 -4.69
CA VAL A 152 -0.29 14.38 -5.05
C VAL A 152 1.04 13.65 -4.91
N ILE A 153 1.12 12.74 -3.95
CA ILE A 153 2.28 11.87 -3.72
C ILE A 153 1.76 10.43 -3.64
N SER A 154 2.01 9.68 -4.70
CA SER A 154 1.57 8.27 -4.78
C SER A 154 2.19 7.39 -3.70
N ASN A 155 1.58 6.23 -3.45
CA ASN A 155 2.20 5.19 -2.64
C ASN A 155 3.60 4.84 -3.19
N PHE A 156 4.48 4.39 -2.31
CA PHE A 156 5.87 4.10 -2.61
C PHE A 156 6.36 2.88 -1.84
N VAL A 157 7.44 2.29 -2.34
CA VAL A 157 8.06 1.09 -1.77
C VAL A 157 9.59 1.21 -1.77
N PRO A 158 10.28 0.50 -0.86
CA PRO A 158 11.73 0.39 -0.91
C PRO A 158 12.16 -0.41 -2.17
N MET A 159 13.33 -0.07 -2.69
CA MET A 159 13.95 -0.83 -3.77
C MET A 159 14.84 -1.92 -3.17
N PRO A 160 14.53 -3.22 -3.38
CA PRO A 160 15.39 -4.29 -2.92
C PRO A 160 16.76 -4.24 -3.64
N ALA A 161 17.83 -4.57 -2.92
CA ALA A 161 19.18 -4.57 -3.49
C ALA A 161 19.29 -5.60 -4.64
N THR A 162 18.71 -6.78 -4.44
CA THR A 162 18.72 -7.86 -5.43
C THR A 162 17.29 -8.05 -5.98
N PRO A 163 17.09 -7.98 -7.29
CA PRO A 163 15.81 -8.34 -7.90
C PRO A 163 15.53 -9.84 -7.78
N ALA A 164 14.28 -10.24 -7.91
CA ALA A 164 13.92 -11.64 -8.06
C ALA A 164 14.46 -12.21 -9.37
N THR A 165 14.85 -13.47 -9.36
CA THR A 165 15.18 -14.20 -10.59
C THR A 165 13.90 -14.78 -11.17
N VAL A 166 13.43 -14.20 -12.25
CA VAL A 166 12.17 -14.58 -12.88
C VAL A 166 12.42 -15.77 -13.82
N THR A 167 12.04 -16.97 -13.39
CA THR A 167 12.22 -18.22 -14.13
C THR A 167 11.00 -18.64 -14.96
N GLY A 168 9.80 -18.21 -14.56
CA GLY A 168 8.71 -18.12 -15.49
C GLY A 168 7.41 -18.84 -15.23
N ASN A 169 7.27 -19.75 -14.28
CA ASN A 169 6.01 -20.50 -14.14
C ASN A 169 5.25 -20.29 -12.82
N ARG A 170 5.81 -19.53 -11.89
CA ARG A 170 5.18 -19.28 -10.58
C ARG A 170 4.32 -18.02 -10.65
N ILE A 171 3.02 -18.24 -10.80
CA ILE A 171 2.01 -17.19 -10.96
C ILE A 171 1.36 -16.95 -9.60
N ALA A 172 1.36 -15.73 -9.10
CA ALA A 172 0.85 -15.45 -7.77
C ALA A 172 -0.29 -14.43 -7.76
N PHE A 173 -1.20 -14.63 -6.79
CA PHE A 173 -2.10 -13.63 -6.24
C PHE A 173 -1.63 -13.30 -4.82
N VAL A 174 -1.58 -12.01 -4.48
CA VAL A 174 -1.23 -11.55 -3.13
C VAL A 174 -2.26 -10.53 -2.67
N GLY A 175 -3.00 -10.85 -1.61
CA GLY A 175 -4.00 -9.94 -1.09
C GLY A 175 -5.03 -10.60 -0.18
N ARG A 176 -5.97 -9.79 0.33
CA ARG A 176 -7.09 -10.28 1.12
C ARG A 176 -8.00 -11.16 0.24
N LEU A 177 -8.43 -12.31 0.78
CA LEU A 177 -9.35 -13.21 0.10
C LEU A 177 -10.79 -12.75 0.30
N SER A 178 -11.18 -11.72 -0.45
CA SER A 178 -12.46 -11.04 -0.35
C SER A 178 -13.01 -10.68 -1.74
N PRO A 179 -14.33 -10.50 -1.90
CA PRO A 179 -14.95 -10.31 -3.21
C PRO A 179 -14.39 -9.12 -4.02
N GLU A 180 -14.00 -8.03 -3.35
CA GLU A 180 -13.44 -6.85 -4.00
C GLU A 180 -12.05 -7.10 -4.59
N LYS A 181 -11.28 -8.05 -4.02
CA LYS A 181 -9.96 -8.44 -4.54
C LYS A 181 -10.02 -9.49 -5.63
N GLY A 182 -11.17 -10.16 -5.79
CA GLY A 182 -11.44 -11.08 -6.89
C GLY A 182 -10.55 -12.34 -6.94
N PRO A 183 -10.20 -13.00 -5.81
CA PRO A 183 -9.33 -14.18 -5.84
C PRO A 183 -9.93 -15.33 -6.62
N GLU A 184 -11.25 -15.37 -6.79
CA GLU A 184 -11.94 -16.39 -7.60
C GLU A 184 -11.53 -16.29 -9.08
N ALA A 185 -11.47 -15.08 -9.64
CA ALA A 185 -11.02 -14.86 -11.01
C ALA A 185 -9.57 -15.33 -11.21
N PHE A 186 -8.70 -15.13 -10.23
CA PHE A 186 -7.35 -15.70 -10.24
C PHE A 186 -7.35 -17.22 -10.23
N CYS A 187 -8.18 -17.87 -9.40
CA CYS A 187 -8.28 -19.32 -9.37
C CYS A 187 -8.83 -19.91 -10.68
N GLN A 188 -9.73 -19.19 -11.36
CA GLN A 188 -10.21 -19.58 -12.69
C GLN A 188 -9.11 -19.59 -13.75
N LEU A 189 -8.07 -18.73 -13.66
CA LEU A 189 -6.94 -18.74 -14.58
C LEU A 189 -6.21 -20.08 -14.60
N ALA A 190 -6.08 -20.75 -13.45
CA ALA A 190 -5.39 -22.03 -13.36
C ALA A 190 -6.01 -23.11 -14.27
N ALA A 191 -7.30 -23.00 -14.57
CA ALA A 191 -7.98 -23.93 -15.50
C ALA A 191 -7.59 -23.69 -16.98
N PHE A 192 -7.15 -22.47 -17.31
CA PHE A 192 -6.78 -22.09 -18.68
C PHE A 192 -5.27 -22.08 -18.92
N CYS A 193 -4.46 -22.25 -17.86
CA CYS A 193 -3.00 -22.13 -17.91
C CYS A 193 -2.35 -23.37 -17.27
N PRO A 194 -2.39 -24.55 -17.92
CA PRO A 194 -1.96 -25.82 -17.32
C PRO A 194 -0.45 -25.88 -17.01
N ASP A 195 0.37 -25.07 -17.68
CA ASP A 195 1.82 -25.04 -17.49
C ASP A 195 2.25 -24.12 -16.32
N GLY A 196 1.31 -23.38 -15.71
CA GLY A 196 1.54 -22.47 -14.61
C GLY A 196 1.39 -23.11 -13.23
N ALA A 197 2.27 -22.74 -12.30
CA ALA A 197 2.13 -23.03 -10.87
C ALA A 197 1.45 -21.84 -10.20
N PHE A 198 0.22 -22.04 -9.71
CA PHE A 198 -0.62 -20.97 -9.16
C PHE A 198 -0.54 -20.93 -7.64
N HIS A 199 -0.10 -19.80 -7.11
CA HIS A 199 0.13 -19.56 -5.68
C HIS A 199 -0.74 -18.41 -5.18
N LEU A 200 -1.48 -18.63 -4.10
CA LEU A 200 -2.38 -17.66 -3.50
C LEU A 200 -1.92 -17.32 -2.09
N TYR A 201 -1.45 -16.09 -1.91
CA TYR A 201 -0.95 -15.56 -0.63
C TYR A 201 -1.99 -14.60 -0.04
N GLY A 202 -2.47 -14.90 1.15
CA GLY A 202 -3.42 -14.08 1.87
C GLY A 202 -4.41 -14.88 2.69
N ASP A 203 -5.26 -14.16 3.41
CA ASP A 203 -6.35 -14.73 4.20
C ASP A 203 -7.62 -13.88 4.02
N GLY A 204 -8.77 -14.43 4.35
CA GLY A 204 -10.03 -13.70 4.23
C GLY A 204 -11.26 -14.60 4.19
N PRO A 205 -12.46 -13.98 4.11
CA PRO A 205 -13.72 -14.71 4.19
C PRO A 205 -13.94 -15.75 3.08
N MET A 206 -13.27 -15.63 1.94
CA MET A 206 -13.41 -16.55 0.82
C MET A 206 -12.50 -17.79 0.91
N LYS A 207 -11.55 -17.85 1.87
CA LYS A 207 -10.52 -18.90 1.94
C LYS A 207 -11.07 -20.32 1.87
N SER A 208 -12.06 -20.65 2.70
CA SER A 208 -12.63 -22.00 2.76
C SER A 208 -13.32 -22.43 1.45
N ALA A 209 -14.06 -21.51 0.84
CA ALA A 209 -14.73 -21.75 -0.43
C ALA A 209 -13.72 -21.94 -1.57
N LEU A 210 -12.68 -21.11 -1.63
CA LEU A 210 -11.60 -21.22 -2.63
C LEU A 210 -10.83 -22.52 -2.48
N LEU A 211 -10.52 -22.94 -1.25
CA LEU A 211 -9.83 -24.21 -0.99
C LEU A 211 -10.67 -25.39 -1.44
N GLN A 212 -11.97 -25.38 -1.14
CA GLN A 212 -12.89 -26.46 -1.53
C GLN A 212 -13.04 -26.57 -3.06
N GLN A 213 -13.10 -25.43 -3.76
CA GLN A 213 -13.40 -25.40 -5.20
C GLN A 213 -12.16 -25.53 -6.09
N TYR A 214 -11.00 -25.01 -5.63
CA TYR A 214 -9.80 -24.88 -6.46
C TYR A 214 -8.53 -25.44 -5.83
N GLY A 215 -8.63 -26.08 -4.65
CA GLY A 215 -7.46 -26.56 -3.89
C GLY A 215 -6.57 -27.55 -4.66
N ASP A 216 -7.10 -28.24 -5.65
CA ASP A 216 -6.33 -29.16 -6.50
C ASP A 216 -5.48 -28.43 -7.57
N ARG A 217 -5.74 -27.16 -7.83
CA ARG A 217 -5.14 -26.38 -8.91
C ARG A 217 -4.35 -25.16 -8.45
N VAL A 218 -4.64 -24.68 -7.23
CA VAL A 218 -4.05 -23.47 -6.66
C VAL A 218 -3.53 -23.76 -5.26
N GLN A 219 -2.28 -23.45 -5.02
CA GLN A 219 -1.67 -23.62 -3.71
C GLN A 219 -1.96 -22.40 -2.83
N LEU A 220 -2.73 -22.61 -1.75
CA LEU A 220 -3.06 -21.58 -0.78
C LEU A 220 -2.02 -21.57 0.35
N HIS A 221 -1.27 -20.46 0.49
CA HIS A 221 -0.22 -20.29 1.49
C HIS A 221 -0.70 -19.61 2.79
N GLY A 222 -1.93 -19.06 2.79
CA GLY A 222 -2.39 -18.22 3.89
C GLY A 222 -1.66 -16.87 3.90
N PHE A 223 -1.77 -16.15 5.02
CA PHE A 223 -1.04 -14.90 5.20
C PHE A 223 0.47 -15.15 5.35
N GLN A 224 1.27 -14.52 4.50
CA GLN A 224 2.73 -14.61 4.51
C GLN A 224 3.37 -13.22 4.58
N ASN A 225 4.58 -13.15 5.11
CA ASN A 225 5.41 -11.96 4.97
C ASN A 225 6.06 -11.95 3.57
N MET A 226 5.49 -11.16 2.69
CA MET A 226 5.90 -11.14 1.28
C MET A 226 7.35 -10.73 1.03
N VAL A 227 8.01 -10.05 1.97
CA VAL A 227 9.44 -9.73 1.87
C VAL A 227 10.28 -10.98 1.62
N ASN A 228 9.90 -12.12 2.20
CA ASN A 228 10.60 -13.39 2.05
C ASN A 228 10.10 -14.21 0.86
N GLU A 229 8.97 -13.87 0.27
CA GLU A 229 8.29 -14.66 -0.76
C GLU A 229 8.46 -14.11 -2.17
N TRP A 230 8.77 -12.80 -2.34
CA TRP A 230 8.86 -12.20 -3.66
C TRP A 230 9.81 -12.93 -4.61
N HIS A 231 10.91 -13.52 -4.10
CA HIS A 231 11.84 -14.29 -4.95
C HIS A 231 11.27 -15.64 -5.43
N ASN A 232 10.13 -16.06 -4.90
CA ASN A 232 9.39 -17.26 -5.30
C ASN A 232 8.26 -16.97 -6.30
N ILE A 233 8.20 -15.77 -6.88
CA ILE A 233 7.12 -15.33 -7.76
C ILE A 233 7.72 -14.84 -9.08
N ASP A 234 7.14 -15.26 -10.20
CA ASP A 234 7.60 -14.88 -11.54
C ASP A 234 6.63 -13.91 -12.24
N LEU A 235 5.35 -13.96 -11.88
CA LEU A 235 4.31 -13.05 -12.38
C LEU A 235 3.27 -12.82 -11.27
N LEU A 236 2.93 -11.56 -11.01
CA LEU A 236 1.83 -11.20 -10.12
C LEU A 236 0.56 -10.97 -10.94
N CYS A 237 -0.53 -11.64 -10.58
CA CYS A 237 -1.86 -11.36 -11.12
C CYS A 237 -2.71 -10.59 -10.10
N ILE A 238 -3.30 -9.45 -10.53
CA ILE A 238 -4.23 -8.66 -9.73
C ILE A 238 -5.59 -8.67 -10.41
N THR A 239 -6.53 -9.38 -9.80
CA THR A 239 -7.89 -9.59 -10.32
C THR A 239 -8.95 -8.78 -9.58
N SER A 240 -8.51 -7.73 -8.91
CA SER A 240 -9.37 -6.85 -8.10
C SER A 240 -10.41 -6.13 -8.96
N ARG A 241 -11.60 -5.94 -8.41
CA ARG A 241 -12.68 -5.14 -9.01
C ARG A 241 -12.45 -3.64 -8.82
N PHE A 242 -11.81 -3.27 -7.73
CA PHE A 242 -11.49 -1.88 -7.37
C PHE A 242 -10.11 -1.81 -6.72
N GLU A 243 -9.32 -0.84 -7.12
CA GLU A 243 -8.04 -0.50 -6.49
C GLU A 243 -7.80 1.02 -6.49
N GLY A 244 -7.08 1.50 -5.48
CA GLY A 244 -6.40 2.78 -5.60
C GLY A 244 -5.10 2.60 -6.40
N LEU A 245 -3.98 2.60 -5.70
CA LEU A 245 -2.69 2.11 -6.20
C LEU A 245 -2.18 1.07 -5.20
N PRO A 246 -2.34 -0.24 -5.49
CA PRO A 246 -2.03 -1.28 -4.52
C PRO A 246 -0.52 -1.41 -4.29
N LEU A 247 -0.10 -1.40 -3.01
CA LEU A 247 1.31 -1.57 -2.65
C LEU A 247 1.89 -2.88 -3.17
N VAL A 248 1.09 -3.94 -3.19
CA VAL A 248 1.51 -5.25 -3.69
C VAL A 248 2.02 -5.21 -5.15
N ALA A 249 1.42 -4.37 -5.99
CA ALA A 249 1.90 -4.16 -7.36
C ALA A 249 3.26 -3.45 -7.36
N LEU A 250 3.40 -2.40 -6.55
CA LEU A 250 4.66 -1.66 -6.42
C LEU A 250 5.78 -2.55 -5.87
N GLU A 251 5.48 -3.35 -4.83
CA GLU A 251 6.43 -4.29 -4.23
C GLU A 251 6.89 -5.35 -5.24
N ALA A 252 5.97 -6.00 -5.93
CA ALA A 252 6.31 -6.98 -6.97
C ALA A 252 7.20 -6.36 -8.05
N MET A 253 6.80 -5.22 -8.60
CA MET A 253 7.57 -4.54 -9.65
C MET A 253 8.92 -4.02 -9.15
N ALA A 254 9.06 -3.63 -7.88
CA ALA A 254 10.34 -3.28 -7.27
C ALA A 254 11.29 -4.47 -7.24
N HIS A 255 10.76 -5.68 -7.05
CA HIS A 255 11.51 -6.94 -7.17
C HIS A 255 11.75 -7.37 -8.62
N GLY A 256 11.24 -6.65 -9.61
CA GLY A 256 11.35 -6.99 -11.03
C GLY A 256 10.32 -8.04 -11.47
N ILE A 257 9.25 -8.23 -10.72
CA ILE A 257 8.15 -9.14 -11.06
C ILE A 257 7.12 -8.36 -11.86
N PRO A 258 6.87 -8.70 -13.14
CA PRO A 258 5.82 -8.06 -13.93
C PRO A 258 4.43 -8.31 -13.36
N VAL A 259 3.49 -7.42 -13.70
CA VAL A 259 2.11 -7.49 -13.19
C VAL A 259 1.14 -7.67 -14.35
N CYS A 260 0.27 -8.69 -14.28
CA CYS A 260 -0.89 -8.86 -15.15
C CYS A 260 -2.14 -8.49 -14.34
N THR A 261 -2.88 -7.48 -14.76
CA THR A 261 -3.95 -6.92 -13.93
C THR A 261 -5.17 -6.49 -14.73
N PHE A 262 -6.32 -6.50 -14.09
CA PHE A 262 -7.47 -5.77 -14.60
C PHE A 262 -7.19 -4.27 -14.59
N ALA A 263 -7.69 -3.57 -15.62
CA ALA A 263 -7.50 -2.14 -15.81
C ALA A 263 -8.35 -1.32 -14.85
N VAL A 264 -7.99 -1.31 -13.56
CA VAL A 264 -8.71 -0.62 -12.49
C VAL A 264 -7.84 0.37 -11.73
N GLY A 265 -8.41 1.50 -11.36
CA GLY A 265 -7.79 2.49 -10.49
C GLY A 265 -6.42 2.98 -10.97
N GLY A 266 -5.48 3.09 -10.04
CA GLY A 266 -4.11 3.55 -10.32
C GLY A 266 -3.25 2.57 -11.11
N LEU A 267 -3.67 1.30 -11.26
CA LEU A 267 -2.97 0.31 -12.06
C LEU A 267 -2.89 0.69 -13.54
N VAL A 268 -3.89 1.41 -14.06
CA VAL A 268 -3.91 1.91 -15.44
C VAL A 268 -2.73 2.86 -15.73
N ASN A 269 -2.31 3.62 -14.73
CA ASN A 269 -1.19 4.55 -14.86
C ASN A 269 0.17 3.92 -14.48
N LEU A 270 0.15 2.81 -13.74
CA LEU A 270 1.36 2.10 -13.32
C LEU A 270 1.86 1.17 -14.43
N ILE A 271 0.94 0.47 -15.09
CA ILE A 271 1.28 -0.57 -16.05
C ILE A 271 1.32 0.00 -17.47
N ASP A 272 2.50 -0.08 -18.06
CA ASP A 272 2.71 0.15 -19.49
C ASP A 272 2.55 -1.22 -20.21
N HIS A 273 1.39 -1.36 -20.88
CA HIS A 273 0.95 -2.62 -21.47
C HIS A 273 1.98 -3.21 -22.41
N LYS A 274 2.37 -4.47 -22.20
CA LYS A 274 3.41 -5.23 -22.92
C LYS A 274 4.86 -4.78 -22.68
N SER A 275 5.06 -3.73 -21.89
CA SER A 275 6.40 -3.24 -21.54
C SER A 275 6.82 -3.73 -20.14
N ASN A 276 6.07 -3.37 -19.09
CA ASN A 276 6.36 -3.72 -17.70
C ASN A 276 5.33 -4.66 -17.07
N GLY A 277 4.30 -5.04 -17.85
CA GLY A 277 3.18 -5.87 -17.42
C GLY A 277 2.05 -5.84 -18.45
N TRP A 278 0.86 -6.24 -18.03
CA TRP A 278 -0.33 -6.27 -18.89
C TRP A 278 -1.57 -5.71 -18.20
N LEU A 279 -2.33 -4.93 -18.96
CA LEU A 279 -3.66 -4.45 -18.61
C LEU A 279 -4.71 -5.27 -19.38
N VAL A 280 -5.74 -5.70 -18.69
CA VAL A 280 -6.87 -6.49 -19.19
C VAL A 280 -8.16 -5.81 -18.76
N GLU A 281 -9.17 -5.82 -19.60
CA GLU A 281 -10.50 -5.31 -19.25
C GLU A 281 -11.06 -6.05 -18.02
N PRO A 282 -11.68 -5.34 -17.06
CA PRO A 282 -12.21 -5.94 -15.86
C PRO A 282 -13.17 -7.11 -16.14
N GLY A 283 -12.92 -8.26 -15.51
CA GLY A 283 -13.72 -9.46 -15.66
C GLY A 283 -13.38 -10.36 -16.86
N HIS A 284 -12.49 -9.94 -17.76
CA HIS A 284 -12.06 -10.73 -18.92
C HIS A 284 -10.97 -11.73 -18.55
N VAL A 285 -11.36 -12.77 -17.78
CA VAL A 285 -10.43 -13.78 -17.26
C VAL A 285 -9.75 -14.56 -18.39
N ARG A 286 -10.44 -14.81 -19.51
CA ARG A 286 -9.85 -15.53 -20.66
C ARG A 286 -8.73 -14.74 -21.35
N ASP A 287 -8.93 -13.42 -21.52
CA ASP A 287 -7.92 -12.56 -22.10
C ASP A 287 -6.69 -12.48 -21.18
N MET A 288 -6.91 -12.45 -19.87
CA MET A 288 -5.82 -12.54 -18.89
C MET A 288 -5.08 -13.88 -19.00
N ALA A 289 -5.80 -14.98 -19.20
CA ALA A 289 -5.20 -16.30 -19.36
C ALA A 289 -4.34 -16.41 -20.63
N GLU A 290 -4.73 -15.74 -21.72
CA GLU A 290 -3.90 -15.67 -22.94
C GLU A 290 -2.56 -14.99 -22.68
N LEU A 291 -2.58 -13.88 -21.90
CA LEU A 291 -1.35 -13.15 -21.54
C LEU A 291 -0.49 -13.93 -20.55
N VAL A 292 -1.09 -14.63 -19.60
CA VAL A 292 -0.37 -15.54 -18.69
C VAL A 292 0.26 -16.68 -19.48
N ASN A 293 -0.45 -17.29 -20.44
CA ASN A 293 0.10 -18.31 -21.31
C ASN A 293 1.20 -17.78 -22.26
N TYR A 294 1.09 -16.52 -22.72
CA TYR A 294 2.18 -15.86 -23.44
C TYR A 294 3.42 -15.75 -22.54
N TRP A 295 3.27 -15.32 -21.29
CA TRP A 295 4.35 -15.25 -20.32
C TRP A 295 5.01 -16.61 -20.08
N LEU A 296 4.21 -17.65 -19.86
CA LEU A 296 4.69 -19.02 -19.60
C LEU A 296 5.54 -19.57 -20.77
N ARG A 297 5.19 -19.19 -22.01
CA ARG A 297 5.93 -19.58 -23.23
C ARG A 297 7.06 -18.65 -23.64
N SER A 298 7.18 -17.48 -22.99
CA SER A 298 8.22 -16.51 -23.29
C SER A 298 9.60 -17.04 -22.93
N ASP A 299 10.60 -16.64 -23.70
CA ASP A 299 12.00 -16.96 -23.40
C ASP A 299 12.60 -16.07 -22.30
N GLY A 300 13.81 -16.36 -21.88
CA GLY A 300 14.51 -15.61 -20.83
C GLY A 300 14.81 -14.16 -21.21
N VAL A 301 14.95 -13.86 -22.51
CA VAL A 301 15.23 -12.49 -22.99
C VAL A 301 14.00 -11.62 -22.80
N VAL A 302 12.83 -12.10 -23.23
CA VAL A 302 11.55 -11.39 -23.05
C VAL A 302 11.26 -11.17 -21.57
N ARG A 303 11.41 -12.20 -20.74
CA ARG A 303 11.19 -12.13 -19.30
C ARG A 303 12.12 -11.12 -18.61
N SER A 304 13.41 -11.19 -18.91
CA SER A 304 14.42 -10.27 -18.36
C SER A 304 14.12 -8.81 -18.73
N LYS A 305 13.75 -8.56 -19.99
CA LYS A 305 13.41 -7.21 -20.46
C LYS A 305 12.19 -6.65 -19.75
N MET A 306 11.15 -7.42 -19.57
CA MET A 306 9.93 -7.00 -18.87
C MET A 306 10.19 -6.82 -17.37
N SER A 307 10.95 -7.71 -16.74
CA SER A 307 11.39 -7.59 -15.35
C SER A 307 12.16 -6.29 -15.10
N GLN A 308 13.12 -5.97 -15.99
CA GLN A 308 13.88 -4.73 -15.87
C GLN A 308 13.00 -3.48 -16.08
N ALA A 309 12.04 -3.53 -17.00
CA ALA A 309 11.10 -2.44 -17.23
C ALA A 309 10.21 -2.23 -16.01
N ALA A 310 9.68 -3.29 -15.38
CA ALA A 310 8.91 -3.22 -14.14
C ALA A 310 9.71 -2.53 -13.04
N ARG A 311 10.93 -2.98 -12.78
CA ARG A 311 11.82 -2.41 -11.79
C ARG A 311 12.15 -0.94 -12.06
N ASN A 312 12.43 -0.57 -13.31
CA ASN A 312 12.73 0.80 -13.69
C ASN A 312 11.54 1.74 -13.48
N THR A 313 10.32 1.27 -13.68
CA THR A 313 9.10 2.04 -13.40
C THR A 313 9.05 2.45 -11.93
N ILE A 314 9.32 1.51 -11.01
CA ILE A 314 9.32 1.81 -9.58
C ILE A 314 10.49 2.73 -9.20
N ALA A 315 11.68 2.44 -9.68
CA ALA A 315 12.87 3.26 -9.39
C ALA A 315 12.68 4.73 -9.76
N ARG A 316 12.02 5.00 -10.89
CA ARG A 316 11.80 6.36 -11.40
C ARG A 316 10.64 7.08 -10.70
N GLY A 317 9.54 6.38 -10.41
CA GLY A 317 8.28 7.05 -10.04
C GLY A 317 7.71 6.70 -8.67
N TYR A 318 8.12 5.57 -8.07
CA TYR A 318 7.43 5.03 -6.90
C TYR A 318 8.40 4.53 -5.81
N SER A 319 9.67 4.90 -5.88
CA SER A 319 10.64 4.52 -4.87
C SER A 319 10.55 5.43 -3.64
N VAL A 320 10.85 4.87 -2.47
CA VAL A 320 10.94 5.59 -1.19
C VAL A 320 11.82 6.84 -1.34
N ASN A 321 13.00 6.71 -1.95
CA ASN A 321 13.93 7.84 -2.11
C ASN A 321 13.31 9.06 -2.80
N ASN A 322 12.54 8.84 -3.87
CA ASN A 322 11.90 9.91 -4.60
C ASN A 322 10.71 10.49 -3.83
N ARG A 323 9.81 9.63 -3.36
CA ARG A 323 8.54 10.07 -2.77
C ARG A 323 8.67 10.63 -1.37
N VAL A 324 9.60 10.14 -0.55
CA VAL A 324 9.85 10.74 0.77
C VAL A 324 10.51 12.11 0.62
N THR A 325 11.30 12.35 -0.41
CA THR A 325 11.80 13.71 -0.73
C THR A 325 10.65 14.67 -1.03
N ASP A 326 9.63 14.24 -1.79
CA ASP A 326 8.43 15.04 -2.03
C ASP A 326 7.66 15.32 -0.72
N ILE A 327 7.56 14.32 0.17
CA ILE A 327 6.92 14.48 1.50
C ILE A 327 7.70 15.48 2.36
N LEU A 328 9.03 15.41 2.37
CA LEU A 328 9.88 16.35 3.11
C LEU A 328 9.70 17.79 2.61
N ALA A 329 9.54 18.00 1.31
CA ALA A 329 9.20 19.31 0.76
C ALA A 329 7.85 19.84 1.30
N VAL A 330 6.83 18.98 1.48
CA VAL A 330 5.56 19.36 2.13
C VAL A 330 5.78 19.71 3.60
N TYR A 331 6.67 19.03 4.29
CA TYR A 331 7.04 19.34 5.67
C TYR A 331 7.72 20.73 5.78
N GLY A 332 8.41 21.18 4.74
CA GLY A 332 9.23 22.38 4.72
C GLY A 332 10.62 22.11 5.28
N ALA A 333 11.08 20.88 5.12
CA ALA A 333 12.39 20.40 5.58
C ALA A 333 13.38 20.27 4.41
#